data_45421057b457bc9d6a4971c99fe7ed67
#
_entry.id   45421057b457bc9d6a4971c99fe7ed67
#
_cell.length_a   1.000
_cell.length_b   1.000
_cell.length_c   1.000
_cell.angle_alpha   90.00
_cell.angle_beta   90.00
_cell.angle_gamma   90.00
#
_symmetry.space_group_name_H-M   'P 1'
#
loop_
_entity.id
_entity.type
_entity.pdbx_description
1 polymer ?
#
loop_
_entity_poly.entity_id
_entity_poly.type
_entity_poly.pdbx_seq_one_letter_code
_entity_poly.pdbx_strand_id
1 'polypeptide(L)' 'ILKDYRGKGIGTSFFEMLNCWAKENGIKRLELTVECCNETARHLYEKSGFKIEGTREKSMFVNGSFVDEFYMAKIL' A
#
# COMPACT_ATOMS: atom_id res chain seq x y z
N ILE A 1 -9.23 -0.02 4.22
CA ILE A 1 -9.94 -0.63 3.09
C ILE A 1 -9.25 -1.88 2.56
N LEU A 2 -7.94 -1.86 2.44
CA LEU A 2 -7.19 -2.98 1.91
C LEU A 2 -6.97 -4.11 2.90
N LYS A 3 -7.18 -3.88 4.16
CA LYS A 3 -6.90 -4.87 5.19
C LYS A 3 -7.72 -6.15 5.05
N ASP A 4 -8.87 -6.07 4.41
CA ASP A 4 -9.75 -7.23 4.21
C ASP A 4 -9.35 -8.08 3.02
N TYR A 5 -8.35 -7.65 2.27
CA TYR A 5 -7.93 -8.31 1.03
C TYR A 5 -6.51 -8.87 1.12
N ARG A 6 -6.04 -9.15 2.30
CA ARG A 6 -4.67 -9.61 2.44
C ARG A 6 -4.53 -11.10 2.12
N GLY A 7 -3.42 -11.42 1.44
CA GLY A 7 -3.01 -12.77 1.13
C GLY A 7 -3.80 -13.44 0.04
N LYS A 8 -3.35 -14.61 -0.34
CA LYS A 8 -4.08 -15.59 -1.15
C LYS A 8 -4.55 -15.14 -2.52
N GLY A 9 -3.86 -14.18 -3.11
CA GLY A 9 -4.20 -13.72 -4.44
C GLY A 9 -5.36 -12.74 -4.51
N ILE A 10 -6.17 -12.63 -3.47
CA ILE A 10 -7.28 -11.69 -3.45
C ILE A 10 -6.77 -10.26 -3.53
N GLY A 11 -5.73 -9.94 -2.76
CA GLY A 11 -5.14 -8.61 -2.80
C GLY A 11 -4.54 -8.27 -4.15
N THR A 12 -3.89 -9.25 -4.80
CA THR A 12 -3.32 -9.06 -6.12
C THR A 12 -4.41 -8.78 -7.16
N SER A 13 -5.50 -9.55 -7.13
CA SER A 13 -6.62 -9.34 -8.05
C SER A 13 -7.25 -7.98 -7.84
N PHE A 14 -7.39 -7.55 -6.59
CA PHE A 14 -7.93 -6.24 -6.28
C PHE A 14 -7.07 -5.14 -6.90
N PHE A 15 -5.75 -5.24 -6.77
CA PHE A 15 -4.85 -4.24 -7.34
C PHE A 15 -4.87 -4.24 -8.87
N GLU A 16 -5.02 -5.39 -9.50
CA GLU A 16 -5.16 -5.44 -10.94
C GLU A 16 -6.42 -4.72 -11.41
N MET A 17 -7.52 -4.94 -10.74
CA MET A 17 -8.78 -4.25 -11.04
C MET A 17 -8.65 -2.75 -10.80
N LEU A 18 -8.01 -2.38 -9.69
CA LEU A 18 -7.80 -0.98 -9.36
C LEU A 18 -6.93 -0.28 -10.40
N ASN A 19 -5.89 -0.94 -10.88
CA ASN A 19 -5.02 -0.41 -11.92
C ASN A 19 -5.80 -0.15 -13.21
N CYS A 20 -6.62 -1.10 -13.64
CA CYS A 20 -7.43 -0.94 -14.82
C CYS A 20 -8.42 0.22 -14.67
N TRP A 21 -9.12 0.26 -13.54
CA TRP A 21 -10.07 1.33 -13.25
C TRP A 21 -9.39 2.69 -13.26
N ALA A 22 -8.24 2.79 -12.62
CA ALA A 22 -7.50 4.05 -12.52
C ALA A 22 -7.07 4.54 -13.90
N LYS A 23 -6.56 3.64 -14.73
CA LYS A 23 -6.14 4.00 -16.08
C LYS A 23 -7.31 4.47 -16.93
N GLU A 24 -8.46 3.81 -16.82
CA GLU A 24 -9.66 4.21 -17.54
C GLU A 24 -10.17 5.57 -17.10
N ASN A 25 -9.91 5.96 -15.87
CA ASN A 25 -10.36 7.23 -15.31
C ASN A 25 -9.28 8.32 -15.33
N GLY A 26 -8.18 8.10 -16.04
CA GLY A 26 -7.14 9.09 -16.21
C GLY A 26 -6.28 9.32 -14.98
N ILE A 27 -6.33 8.43 -14.01
CA ILE A 27 -5.49 8.50 -12.81
C ILE A 27 -4.12 7.97 -13.18
N LYS A 28 -3.08 8.73 -12.85
CA LYS A 28 -1.71 8.40 -13.23
C LYS A 28 -0.84 7.96 -12.06
N ARG A 29 -1.36 8.04 -10.86
CA ARG A 29 -0.60 7.72 -9.66
C ARG A 29 -1.52 7.19 -8.57
N LEU A 30 -1.12 6.11 -7.93
CA LEU A 30 -1.80 5.57 -6.76
C LEU A 30 -0.85 5.69 -5.58
N GLU A 31 -1.34 6.11 -4.44
CA GLU A 31 -0.53 6.30 -3.23
C GLU A 31 -1.21 5.62 -2.05
N LEU A 32 -0.39 5.14 -1.12
CA LEU A 32 -0.88 4.57 0.13
C LEU A 32 0.21 4.69 1.20
N THR A 33 -0.17 4.40 2.44
CA THR A 33 0.79 4.28 3.53
C THR A 33 0.66 2.89 4.16
N VAL A 34 1.75 2.40 4.72
CA VAL A 34 1.79 1.11 5.40
C VAL A 34 2.71 1.21 6.59
N GLU A 35 2.31 0.60 7.72
CA GLU A 35 3.16 0.56 8.91
C GLU A 35 4.47 -0.15 8.58
N CYS A 36 5.59 0.39 9.05
CA CYS A 36 6.90 -0.19 8.80
C CYS A 36 7.01 -1.62 9.31
N CYS A 37 6.31 -1.95 10.39
CA CYS A 37 6.34 -3.29 10.96
C CYS A 37 5.42 -4.28 10.25
N ASN A 38 4.61 -3.83 9.32
CA ASN A 38 3.68 -4.70 8.60
C ASN A 38 4.32 -5.19 7.30
N GLU A 39 5.21 -6.15 7.43
CA GLU A 39 5.96 -6.67 6.30
C GLU A 39 5.08 -7.38 5.27
N THR A 40 4.05 -8.07 5.74
CA THR A 40 3.13 -8.78 4.85
C THR A 40 2.44 -7.82 3.89
N ALA A 41 1.90 -6.73 4.41
CA ALA A 41 1.26 -5.72 3.58
C ALA A 41 2.25 -5.03 2.66
N ARG A 42 3.44 -4.70 3.18
CA ARG A 42 4.48 -4.06 2.38
C ARG A 42 4.88 -4.93 1.19
N HIS A 43 5.09 -6.23 1.43
CA HIS A 43 5.44 -7.16 0.36
C HIS A 43 4.33 -7.27 -0.68
N LEU A 44 3.08 -7.29 -0.25
CA LEU A 44 1.95 -7.32 -1.17
C LEU A 44 1.95 -6.09 -2.07
N TYR A 45 2.16 -4.91 -1.50
CA TYR A 45 2.18 -3.67 -2.27
C TYR A 45 3.36 -3.63 -3.21
N GLU A 46 4.54 -4.04 -2.76
CA GLU A 46 5.72 -4.09 -3.63
C GLU A 46 5.50 -5.05 -4.80
N LYS A 47 4.91 -6.19 -4.53
CA LYS A 47 4.59 -7.17 -5.56
C LYS A 47 3.58 -6.62 -6.57
N SER A 48 2.73 -5.74 -6.13
CA SER A 48 1.73 -5.10 -6.99
C SER A 48 2.28 -3.89 -7.75
N GLY A 49 3.54 -3.57 -7.57
CA GLY A 49 4.20 -2.51 -8.30
C GLY A 49 4.37 -1.20 -7.54
N PHE A 50 3.99 -1.16 -6.28
CA PHE A 50 4.20 0.01 -5.45
C PHE A 50 5.66 0.08 -4.99
N LYS A 51 6.18 1.28 -4.85
CA LYS A 51 7.53 1.51 -4.38
C LYS A 51 7.50 2.44 -3.18
N ILE A 52 8.44 2.25 -2.27
CA ILE A 52 8.59 3.12 -1.11
C ILE A 52 9.18 4.45 -1.60
N GLU A 53 8.49 5.53 -1.30
CA GLU A 53 8.96 6.88 -1.67
C GLU A 53 9.42 7.69 -0.47
N GLY A 54 9.08 7.29 0.72
CA GLY A 54 9.51 7.99 1.92
C GLY A 54 9.00 7.29 3.17
N THR A 55 9.41 7.83 4.31
CA THR A 55 9.02 7.31 5.61
C THR A 55 8.38 8.44 6.42
N ARG A 56 7.23 8.16 6.99
CA ARG A 56 6.57 9.08 7.91
C ARG A 56 6.88 8.63 9.32
N GLU A 57 7.74 9.36 9.99
CA GLU A 57 8.18 8.98 11.33
C GLU A 57 7.11 9.27 12.37
N LYS A 58 6.93 8.33 13.30
CA LYS A 58 6.02 8.45 14.45
C LYS A 58 4.61 8.88 14.05
N SER A 59 4.13 8.31 12.95
CA SER A 59 2.84 8.70 12.39
C SER A 59 1.65 8.12 13.14
N MET A 60 1.84 7.02 13.86
CA MET A 60 0.79 6.35 14.60
C MET A 60 1.26 5.98 16.01
N PHE A 61 0.34 5.99 16.95
CA PHE A 61 0.61 5.55 18.31
C PHE A 61 -0.15 4.25 18.54
N VAL A 62 0.58 3.14 18.67
CA VAL A 62 0.00 1.80 18.75
C VAL A 62 0.62 1.06 19.94
N ASN A 63 -0.25 0.54 20.81
CA ASN A 63 0.18 -0.26 21.98
C ASN A 63 1.25 0.43 22.82
N GLY A 64 1.11 1.73 23.04
CA GLY A 64 2.01 2.49 23.88
C GLY A 64 3.31 2.91 23.20
N SER A 65 3.44 2.71 21.91
CA SER A 65 4.63 3.08 21.16
C SER A 65 4.27 3.78 19.86
N PHE A 66 5.13 4.68 19.43
CA PHE A 66 4.98 5.28 18.11
C PHE A 66 5.52 4.33 17.05
N VAL A 67 4.86 4.28 15.92
CA VAL A 67 5.33 3.51 14.76
C VAL A 67 5.44 4.42 13.56
N ASP A 68 6.36 4.05 12.68
CA ASP A 68 6.57 4.77 11.43
C ASP A 68 5.72 4.13 10.33
N GLU A 69 5.42 4.91 9.30
CA GLU A 69 4.75 4.40 8.12
C GLU A 69 5.59 4.71 6.89
N PHE A 70 5.56 3.81 5.92
CA PHE A 70 6.13 4.08 4.60
C PHE A 70 5.08 4.71 3.71
N TYR A 71 5.50 5.72 2.95
CA TYR A 71 4.72 6.19 1.81
C TYR A 71 5.07 5.31 0.63
N MET A 72 4.06 4.73 0.02
CA MET A 72 4.26 3.91 -1.17
C MET A 72 3.41 4.45 -2.31
N ALA A 73 3.93 4.38 -3.50
CA ALA A 73 3.21 4.85 -4.68
C ALA A 73 3.49 3.96 -5.87
N LYS A 74 2.55 3.97 -6.78
CA LYS A 74 2.67 3.28 -8.06
C LYS A 74 2.30 4.25 -9.17
N ILE A 75 3.18 4.37 -10.14
CA ILE A 75 2.94 5.17 -11.33
C ILE A 75 2.26 4.28 -12.38
N LEU A 76 1.17 4.73 -12.90
CA LEU A 76 0.37 3.99 -13.87
C LEU A 76 0.71 4.35 -15.30
#